data_bed14efa7db228b08c02c30971a82958
#
_entry.id   bed14efa7db228b08c02c30971a82958
#
_cell.length_a   1.000
_cell.length_b   1.000
_cell.length_c   1.000
_cell.angle_alpha   90.00
_cell.angle_beta   90.00
_cell.angle_gamma   90.00
#
_symmetry.space_group_name_H-M   'P 1'
#
loop_
_entity.id
_entity.type
_entity.pdbx_description
1 polymer ?
#
loop_
_entity_poly.entity_id
_entity_poly.type
_entity_poly.pdbx_seq_one_letter_code
_entity_poly.pdbx_strand_id
1 'polypeptide(L)'
;MPAQTHAPKDLETRFWLRSVAIGGWASLIVGGVGLAYASVYADGTNELGILLTIGGVTAMGAAALWLVPWDRFARTHMREVLVLTWSLAIVAAITLMAALDGGAKSPLALALVLPSIFASLAFSRVRVLVVGIAAEAGFGLLCLIGSPGGGTAIVGAVVLGAAITIGARQADFHQEWRRQLAHHSLTDPLTGLLNRRGFEASWPRVSSPGGAAPRVTLVLIDLDLFKGYNDVHGHHAGDDLLCWVGSELQGAVRETDSVARIGGDEFAVLLPDTDARSAVPLVERIEERLGRRAPHSLGAASSPVDGSELEQLYRIADAGLYANKFESRSAAAL
;
A
#
# COMPACT_ATOMS: atom_id res chain seq x y z
N MET A 1 26.74 -8.64 -10.92
CA MET A 1 25.88 -7.70 -10.15
C MET A 1 24.48 -8.26 -10.17
N PRO A 2 23.93 -8.81 -9.10
CA PRO A 2 22.56 -9.26 -9.05
C PRO A 2 21.64 -8.02 -8.92
N ALA A 3 20.59 -7.99 -9.73
CA ALA A 3 19.55 -6.98 -9.68
C ALA A 3 18.89 -7.02 -8.30
N GLN A 4 19.00 -5.94 -7.54
CA GLN A 4 18.23 -5.73 -6.31
C GLN A 4 16.74 -5.74 -6.68
N THR A 5 16.05 -6.82 -6.36
CA THR A 5 14.59 -6.91 -6.40
C THR A 5 14.06 -5.99 -5.30
N HIS A 6 13.70 -4.77 -5.68
CA HIS A 6 13.09 -3.81 -4.78
C HIS A 6 11.73 -4.33 -4.31
N ALA A 7 11.55 -4.34 -3.01
CA ALA A 7 10.38 -4.82 -2.29
C ALA A 7 9.06 -4.13 -2.73
N PRO A 8 7.89 -4.77 -2.55
CA PRO A 8 6.56 -4.26 -2.96
C PRO A 8 6.16 -2.90 -2.36
N LYS A 9 6.72 -2.49 -1.21
CA LYS A 9 6.57 -1.12 -0.64
C LYS A 9 7.02 -0.04 -1.62
N ASP A 10 7.99 -0.33 -2.47
CA ASP A 10 8.43 0.55 -3.56
C ASP A 10 7.34 0.72 -4.63
N LEU A 11 6.53 -0.31 -4.89
CA LEU A 11 5.48 -0.27 -5.89
C LEU A 11 4.32 0.63 -5.46
N GLU A 12 3.89 0.53 -4.20
CA GLU A 12 2.83 1.37 -3.62
C GLU A 12 3.27 2.83 -3.52
N THR A 13 4.51 3.06 -3.08
CA THR A 13 5.12 4.39 -3.03
C THR A 13 5.24 5.00 -4.43
N ARG A 14 5.71 4.24 -5.43
CA ARG A 14 5.82 4.70 -6.82
C ARG A 14 4.46 4.99 -7.45
N PHE A 15 3.45 4.16 -7.17
CA PHE A 15 2.08 4.41 -7.64
C PHE A 15 1.54 5.71 -7.06
N TRP A 16 1.73 5.92 -5.76
CA TRP A 16 1.28 7.11 -5.08
C TRP A 16 2.01 8.38 -5.59
N LEU A 17 3.32 8.33 -5.75
CA LEU A 17 4.11 9.44 -6.33
C LEU A 17 3.63 9.79 -7.75
N ARG A 18 3.33 8.78 -8.57
CA ARG A 18 2.73 8.99 -9.90
C ARG A 18 1.37 9.66 -9.82
N SER A 19 0.52 9.25 -8.87
CA SER A 19 -0.81 9.86 -8.69
C SER A 19 -0.70 11.33 -8.29
N VAL A 20 0.23 11.68 -7.40
CA VAL A 20 0.52 13.07 -7.03
C VAL A 20 1.04 13.87 -8.23
N ALA A 21 1.96 13.31 -9.00
CA ALA A 21 2.47 13.95 -10.21
C ALA A 21 1.35 14.20 -11.24
N ILE A 22 0.47 13.22 -11.48
CA ILE A 22 -0.71 13.38 -12.35
C ILE A 22 -1.61 14.51 -11.85
N GLY A 23 -1.88 14.56 -10.52
CA GLY A 23 -2.67 15.63 -9.92
C GLY A 23 -2.04 17.01 -10.08
N GLY A 24 -0.73 17.12 -9.89
CA GLY A 24 0.02 18.35 -10.11
C GLY A 24 -0.04 18.83 -11.55
N TRP A 25 0.24 17.94 -12.51
CA TRP A 25 0.12 18.26 -13.93
C TRP A 25 -1.31 18.62 -14.36
N ALA A 26 -2.33 17.90 -13.83
CA ALA A 26 -3.72 18.23 -14.09
C ALA A 26 -4.07 19.64 -13.56
N SER A 27 -3.58 20.03 -12.39
CA SER A 27 -3.77 21.37 -11.84
C SER A 27 -3.15 22.45 -12.72
N LEU A 28 -1.95 22.20 -13.28
CA LEU A 28 -1.29 23.12 -14.20
C LEU A 28 -2.06 23.27 -15.54
N ILE A 29 -2.58 22.16 -16.07
CA ILE A 29 -3.39 22.16 -17.31
C ILE A 29 -4.68 22.92 -17.07
N VAL A 30 -5.39 22.63 -15.99
CA VAL A 30 -6.66 23.33 -15.62
C VAL A 30 -6.38 24.81 -15.42
N GLY A 31 -5.28 25.16 -14.73
CA GLY A 31 -4.86 26.55 -14.57
C GLY A 31 -4.58 27.23 -15.92
N GLY A 32 -3.86 26.59 -16.82
CA GLY A 32 -3.58 27.12 -18.18
C GLY A 32 -4.85 27.33 -19.01
N VAL A 33 -5.78 26.36 -19.01
CA VAL A 33 -7.07 26.49 -19.68
C VAL A 33 -7.92 27.60 -19.06
N GLY A 34 -7.95 27.68 -17.73
CA GLY A 34 -8.63 28.78 -17.02
C GLY A 34 -8.07 30.15 -17.37
N LEU A 35 -6.72 30.27 -17.48
CA LEU A 35 -6.08 31.51 -17.86
C LEU A 35 -6.45 31.93 -19.31
N ALA A 36 -6.44 30.96 -20.25
CA ALA A 36 -6.88 31.19 -21.61
C ALA A 36 -8.35 31.61 -21.70
N TYR A 37 -9.22 30.96 -20.89
CA TYR A 37 -10.61 31.34 -20.79
C TYR A 37 -10.77 32.78 -20.25
N ALA A 38 -10.12 33.11 -19.16
CA ALA A 38 -10.21 34.44 -18.54
C ALA A 38 -9.71 35.54 -19.48
N SER A 39 -8.64 35.28 -20.24
CA SER A 39 -8.08 36.26 -21.19
C SER A 39 -9.00 36.58 -22.38
N VAL A 40 -9.97 35.72 -22.68
CA VAL A 40 -10.88 35.88 -23.83
C VAL A 40 -12.29 36.32 -23.41
N TYR A 41 -12.78 35.84 -22.27
CA TYR A 41 -14.17 35.92 -21.88
C TYR A 41 -14.45 36.65 -20.55
N ALA A 42 -13.42 36.96 -19.74
CA ALA A 42 -13.64 37.68 -18.49
C ALA A 42 -13.94 39.15 -18.76
N ASP A 43 -15.14 39.61 -18.40
CA ASP A 43 -15.56 41.01 -18.52
C ASP A 43 -15.19 41.78 -17.25
N GLY A 44 -14.20 42.62 -17.33
CA GLY A 44 -13.71 43.75 -16.50
C GLY A 44 -13.95 43.85 -14.99
N THR A 45 -15.09 43.45 -14.46
CA THR A 45 -15.42 43.69 -13.03
C THR A 45 -14.84 42.60 -12.08
N ASN A 46 -14.71 41.36 -12.54
CA ASN A 46 -14.24 40.23 -11.73
C ASN A 46 -12.97 39.57 -12.28
N GLU A 47 -12.42 40.10 -13.36
CA GLU A 47 -11.24 39.55 -14.07
C GLU A 47 -10.05 39.32 -13.11
N LEU A 48 -9.73 40.30 -12.27
CA LEU A 48 -8.64 40.19 -11.32
C LEU A 48 -8.86 39.04 -10.30
N GLY A 49 -10.08 38.85 -9.82
CA GLY A 49 -10.43 37.78 -8.89
C GLY A 49 -10.28 36.40 -9.53
N ILE A 50 -10.72 36.25 -10.76
CA ILE A 50 -10.57 35.01 -11.55
C ILE A 50 -9.10 34.72 -11.79
N LEU A 51 -8.33 35.70 -12.26
CA LEU A 51 -6.89 35.57 -12.53
C LEU A 51 -6.09 35.21 -11.26
N LEU A 52 -6.38 35.85 -10.11
CA LEU A 52 -5.74 35.53 -8.83
C LEU A 52 -6.05 34.11 -8.37
N THR A 53 -7.28 33.64 -8.55
CA THR A 53 -7.67 32.28 -8.17
C THR A 53 -7.00 31.23 -9.07
N ILE A 54 -6.97 31.48 -10.38
CA ILE A 54 -6.25 30.62 -11.34
C ILE A 54 -4.76 30.59 -11.02
N GLY A 55 -4.16 31.76 -10.78
CA GLY A 55 -2.76 31.87 -10.40
C GLY A 55 -2.45 31.09 -9.11
N GLY A 56 -3.32 31.19 -8.11
CA GLY A 56 -3.22 30.44 -6.86
C GLY A 56 -3.27 28.92 -7.05
N VAL A 57 -4.22 28.40 -7.83
CA VAL A 57 -4.32 26.96 -8.15
C VAL A 57 -3.11 26.47 -8.92
N THR A 58 -2.65 27.24 -9.91
CA THR A 58 -1.48 26.92 -10.71
C THR A 58 -0.21 26.92 -9.85
N ALA A 59 -0.02 27.93 -9.01
CA ALA A 59 1.09 28.01 -8.07
C ALA A 59 1.08 26.87 -7.06
N MET A 60 -0.11 26.49 -6.55
CA MET A 60 -0.28 25.33 -5.65
C MET A 60 0.10 24.01 -6.36
N GLY A 61 -0.32 23.82 -7.61
CA GLY A 61 0.05 22.66 -8.42
C GLY A 61 1.56 22.60 -8.66
N ALA A 62 2.19 23.74 -9.01
CA ALA A 62 3.64 23.83 -9.19
C ALA A 62 4.39 23.57 -7.86
N ALA A 63 3.94 24.18 -6.76
CA ALA A 63 4.53 23.94 -5.45
C ALA A 63 4.45 22.46 -5.04
N ALA A 64 3.31 21.83 -5.30
CA ALA A 64 3.15 20.40 -5.07
C ALA A 64 4.13 19.55 -5.89
N LEU A 65 4.42 19.92 -7.15
CA LEU A 65 5.34 19.16 -7.99
C LEU A 65 6.82 19.33 -7.61
N TRP A 66 7.23 20.54 -7.22
CA TRP A 66 8.65 20.90 -7.13
C TRP A 66 9.14 21.21 -5.72
N LEU A 67 8.27 21.62 -4.79
CA LEU A 67 8.68 22.08 -3.46
C LEU A 67 8.40 21.06 -2.35
N VAL A 68 7.43 20.16 -2.54
CA VAL A 68 7.06 19.19 -1.51
C VAL A 68 7.94 17.95 -1.62
N PRO A 69 8.68 17.58 -0.57
CA PRO A 69 9.50 16.35 -0.56
C PRO A 69 8.62 15.12 -0.33
N TRP A 70 7.89 14.71 -1.35
CA TRP A 70 6.90 13.64 -1.30
C TRP A 70 7.45 12.31 -0.80
N ASP A 71 8.73 12.01 -1.03
CA ASP A 71 9.40 10.80 -0.56
C ASP A 71 9.35 10.68 0.97
N ARG A 72 9.42 11.82 1.68
CA ARG A 72 9.30 11.86 3.15
C ARG A 72 7.88 11.59 3.63
N PHE A 73 6.87 12.04 2.89
CA PHE A 73 5.45 11.88 3.24
C PHE A 73 4.85 10.58 2.72
N ALA A 74 5.44 9.98 1.70
CA ALA A 74 4.93 8.76 1.06
C ALA A 74 4.71 7.59 2.03
N ARG A 75 5.47 7.55 3.12
CA ARG A 75 5.44 6.51 4.16
C ARG A 75 4.63 6.88 5.41
N THR A 76 3.96 8.03 5.42
CA THR A 76 3.22 8.53 6.59
C THR A 76 1.72 8.64 6.30
N HIS A 77 0.88 8.65 7.35
CA HIS A 77 -0.54 8.95 7.22
C HIS A 77 -0.82 10.35 6.66
N MET A 78 0.15 11.27 6.76
CA MET A 78 0.05 12.62 6.23
C MET A 78 -0.15 12.64 4.71
N ARG A 79 0.32 11.63 3.97
CA ARG A 79 0.12 11.52 2.51
C ARG A 79 -1.35 11.66 2.10
N GLU A 80 -2.22 10.98 2.81
CA GLU A 80 -3.65 10.91 2.49
C GLU A 80 -4.36 12.21 2.86
N VAL A 81 -3.98 12.81 3.98
CA VAL A 81 -4.50 14.11 4.45
C VAL A 81 -4.10 15.21 3.46
N LEU A 82 -2.84 15.27 3.06
CA LEU A 82 -2.34 16.30 2.13
C LEU A 82 -3.06 16.26 0.78
N VAL A 83 -3.21 15.07 0.18
CA VAL A 83 -3.86 14.95 -1.14
C VAL A 83 -5.37 15.21 -1.05
N LEU A 84 -6.03 14.80 0.05
CA LEU A 84 -7.43 15.13 0.30
C LEU A 84 -7.63 16.64 0.46
N THR A 85 -6.81 17.30 1.29
CA THR A 85 -6.86 18.75 1.49
C THR A 85 -6.64 19.50 0.18
N TRP A 86 -5.69 19.04 -0.64
CA TRP A 86 -5.46 19.59 -1.97
C TRP A 86 -6.69 19.43 -2.87
N SER A 87 -7.31 18.26 -2.92
CA SER A 87 -8.53 18.04 -3.73
C SER A 87 -9.67 18.97 -3.30
N LEU A 88 -9.89 19.14 -1.99
CA LEU A 88 -10.89 20.05 -1.48
C LEU A 88 -10.57 21.54 -1.76
N ALA A 89 -9.30 21.93 -1.70
CA ALA A 89 -8.86 23.27 -2.07
C ALA A 89 -9.12 23.57 -3.56
N ILE A 90 -8.93 22.59 -4.44
CA ILE A 90 -9.27 22.72 -5.87
C ILE A 90 -10.77 22.86 -6.07
N VAL A 91 -11.62 22.08 -5.37
CA VAL A 91 -13.08 22.25 -5.40
C VAL A 91 -13.48 23.66 -4.99
N ALA A 92 -12.92 24.15 -3.87
CA ALA A 92 -13.20 25.50 -3.38
C ALA A 92 -12.76 26.59 -4.38
N ALA A 93 -11.59 26.44 -4.99
CA ALA A 93 -11.08 27.38 -5.99
C ALA A 93 -11.93 27.40 -7.25
N ILE A 94 -12.34 26.25 -7.78
CA ILE A 94 -13.24 26.17 -8.95
C ILE A 94 -14.60 26.80 -8.60
N THR A 95 -15.14 26.51 -7.42
CA THR A 95 -16.40 27.12 -6.96
C THR A 95 -16.29 28.65 -6.88
N LEU A 96 -15.18 29.16 -6.33
CA LEU A 96 -14.95 30.60 -6.26
C LEU A 96 -14.82 31.24 -7.64
N MET A 97 -14.06 30.64 -8.55
CA MET A 97 -13.92 31.12 -9.92
C MET A 97 -15.25 31.18 -10.64
N ALA A 98 -16.04 30.10 -10.59
CA ALA A 98 -17.36 30.05 -11.20
C ALA A 98 -18.35 31.04 -10.56
N ALA A 99 -18.26 31.28 -9.23
CA ALA A 99 -19.06 32.28 -8.55
C ALA A 99 -18.78 33.70 -9.04
N LEU A 100 -17.50 34.03 -9.27
CA LEU A 100 -17.07 35.33 -9.81
C LEU A 100 -17.45 35.51 -11.30
N ASP A 101 -17.63 34.40 -12.04
CA ASP A 101 -17.94 34.36 -13.46
C ASP A 101 -19.43 34.10 -13.77
N GLY A 102 -20.32 34.42 -12.81
CA GLY A 102 -21.77 34.31 -13.03
C GLY A 102 -22.46 33.05 -12.46
N GLY A 103 -21.78 32.36 -11.54
CA GLY A 103 -22.35 31.22 -10.81
C GLY A 103 -22.50 29.98 -11.67
N ALA A 104 -23.63 29.31 -11.56
CA ALA A 104 -23.90 28.06 -12.30
C ALA A 104 -24.10 28.26 -13.83
N LYS A 105 -24.11 29.49 -14.31
CA LYS A 105 -24.11 29.81 -15.76
C LYS A 105 -22.70 29.78 -16.34
N SER A 106 -21.69 29.91 -15.49
CA SER A 106 -20.30 29.87 -15.92
C SER A 106 -19.90 28.49 -16.43
N PRO A 107 -19.23 28.38 -17.58
CA PRO A 107 -18.63 27.15 -18.05
C PRO A 107 -17.63 26.55 -17.05
N LEU A 108 -17.03 27.38 -16.19
CA LEU A 108 -16.09 26.95 -15.15
C LEU A 108 -16.75 26.03 -14.10
N ALA A 109 -18.08 26.12 -13.91
CA ALA A 109 -18.81 25.24 -13.02
C ALA A 109 -18.71 23.75 -13.43
N LEU A 110 -18.57 23.47 -14.73
CA LEU A 110 -18.37 22.09 -15.24
C LEU A 110 -17.06 21.49 -14.78
N ALA A 111 -16.05 22.30 -14.48
CA ALA A 111 -14.75 21.84 -13.99
C ALA A 111 -14.83 21.16 -12.61
N LEU A 112 -15.94 21.33 -11.85
CA LEU A 112 -16.18 20.60 -10.58
C LEU A 112 -16.23 19.07 -10.73
N VAL A 113 -16.39 18.55 -11.94
CA VAL A 113 -16.29 17.11 -12.22
C VAL A 113 -14.84 16.61 -12.09
N LEU A 114 -13.86 17.44 -12.42
CA LEU A 114 -12.44 17.03 -12.48
C LEU A 114 -11.85 16.55 -11.15
N PRO A 115 -12.07 17.24 -10.00
CA PRO A 115 -11.62 16.75 -8.70
C PRO A 115 -12.23 15.38 -8.33
N SER A 116 -13.50 15.13 -8.71
CA SER A 116 -14.17 13.86 -8.47
C SER A 116 -13.55 12.71 -9.28
N ILE A 117 -13.22 12.97 -10.56
CA ILE A 117 -12.50 12.01 -11.41
C ILE A 117 -11.11 11.72 -10.83
N PHE A 118 -10.36 12.76 -10.48
CA PHE A 118 -9.04 12.57 -9.87
C PHE A 118 -9.12 11.77 -8.57
N ALA A 119 -10.08 12.09 -7.70
CA ALA A 119 -10.30 11.38 -6.45
C ALA A 119 -10.54 9.88 -6.67
N SER A 120 -11.25 9.50 -7.73
CA SER A 120 -11.57 8.10 -8.06
C SER A 120 -10.33 7.27 -8.39
N LEU A 121 -9.28 7.90 -8.90
CA LEU A 121 -8.00 7.26 -9.24
C LEU A 121 -7.05 7.16 -8.05
N ALA A 122 -7.13 8.10 -7.11
CA ALA A 122 -6.15 8.27 -6.06
C ALA A 122 -6.61 7.75 -4.68
N PHE A 123 -7.93 7.66 -4.43
CA PHE A 123 -8.47 7.49 -3.10
C PHE A 123 -9.34 6.24 -2.92
N SER A 124 -9.55 5.88 -1.63
CA SER A 124 -10.58 4.94 -1.22
C SER A 124 -11.99 5.55 -1.41
N ARG A 125 -13.00 4.69 -1.49
CA ARG A 125 -14.42 5.06 -1.68
C ARG A 125 -14.88 6.21 -0.79
N VAL A 126 -14.56 6.18 0.51
CA VAL A 126 -14.99 7.21 1.47
C VAL A 126 -14.49 8.60 1.07
N ARG A 127 -13.22 8.71 0.65
CA ARG A 127 -12.63 9.98 0.26
C ARG A 127 -13.16 10.48 -1.09
N VAL A 128 -13.42 9.57 -2.02
CA VAL A 128 -14.11 9.91 -3.27
C VAL A 128 -15.47 10.54 -2.98
N LEU A 129 -16.23 9.95 -2.04
CA LEU A 129 -17.51 10.51 -1.61
C LEU A 129 -17.36 11.89 -0.97
N VAL A 130 -16.34 12.10 -0.13
CA VAL A 130 -16.07 13.41 0.50
C VAL A 130 -15.81 14.49 -0.54
N VAL A 131 -14.93 14.23 -1.50
CA VAL A 131 -14.60 15.18 -2.58
C VAL A 131 -15.82 15.42 -3.48
N GLY A 132 -16.56 14.36 -3.80
CA GLY A 132 -17.75 14.44 -4.62
C GLY A 132 -18.88 15.24 -3.96
N ILE A 133 -19.18 15.00 -2.68
CA ILE A 133 -20.16 15.76 -1.92
C ILE A 133 -19.76 17.24 -1.83
N ALA A 134 -18.47 17.53 -1.64
CA ALA A 134 -17.98 18.92 -1.64
C ALA A 134 -18.19 19.59 -3.01
N ALA A 135 -17.96 18.88 -4.13
CA ALA A 135 -18.21 19.39 -5.48
C ALA A 135 -19.70 19.64 -5.73
N GLU A 136 -20.58 18.72 -5.28
CA GLU A 136 -22.03 18.88 -5.37
C GLU A 136 -22.52 20.07 -4.55
N ALA A 137 -22.03 20.23 -3.33
CA ALA A 137 -22.36 21.39 -2.48
C ALA A 137 -21.86 22.70 -3.11
N GLY A 138 -20.68 22.71 -3.71
CA GLY A 138 -20.15 23.84 -4.48
C GLY A 138 -21.07 24.21 -5.65
N PHE A 139 -21.51 23.21 -6.43
CA PHE A 139 -22.44 23.44 -7.54
C PHE A 139 -23.81 23.95 -7.04
N GLY A 140 -24.34 23.40 -5.95
CA GLY A 140 -25.55 23.90 -5.31
C GLY A 140 -25.44 25.37 -4.92
N LEU A 141 -24.30 25.77 -4.32
CA LEU A 141 -24.02 27.17 -4.01
C LEU A 141 -24.02 28.07 -5.27
N LEU A 142 -23.38 27.59 -6.35
CA LEU A 142 -23.36 28.31 -7.63
C LEU A 142 -24.76 28.49 -8.25
N CYS A 143 -25.66 27.53 -8.06
CA CYS A 143 -27.04 27.65 -8.48
C CYS A 143 -27.79 28.76 -7.73
N LEU A 144 -27.46 29.03 -6.46
CA LEU A 144 -28.04 30.12 -5.69
C LEU A 144 -27.53 31.49 -6.16
N ILE A 145 -26.27 31.57 -6.61
CA ILE A 145 -25.64 32.82 -7.08
C ILE A 145 -26.09 33.14 -8.50
N GLY A 146 -26.04 32.18 -9.41
CA GLY A 146 -26.21 32.39 -10.84
C GLY A 146 -27.54 31.97 -11.41
N SER A 147 -28.57 31.59 -10.64
CA SER A 147 -29.92 31.19 -11.08
C SER A 147 -29.94 30.54 -12.46
N PRO A 148 -29.38 29.35 -12.67
CA PRO A 148 -29.40 28.68 -13.96
C PRO A 148 -30.84 28.31 -14.30
N GLY A 149 -31.16 28.19 -15.58
CA GLY A 149 -32.44 27.60 -15.97
C GLY A 149 -32.57 26.21 -15.33
N GLY A 150 -33.80 25.81 -14.96
CA GLY A 150 -34.05 24.55 -14.24
C GLY A 150 -33.43 23.33 -14.92
N GLY A 151 -33.40 23.30 -16.26
CA GLY A 151 -32.72 22.24 -17.02
C GLY A 151 -31.20 22.16 -16.78
N THR A 152 -30.53 23.30 -16.74
CA THR A 152 -29.06 23.34 -16.51
C THR A 152 -28.70 22.89 -15.08
N ALA A 153 -29.51 23.30 -14.09
CA ALA A 153 -29.30 22.86 -12.71
C ALA A 153 -29.48 21.34 -12.56
N ILE A 154 -30.53 20.78 -13.16
CA ILE A 154 -30.78 19.33 -13.13
C ILE A 154 -29.66 18.56 -13.82
N VAL A 155 -29.27 18.98 -15.04
CA VAL A 155 -28.21 18.30 -15.80
C VAL A 155 -26.88 18.36 -15.03
N GLY A 156 -26.50 19.51 -14.46
CA GLY A 156 -25.29 19.67 -13.67
C GLY A 156 -25.27 18.73 -12.45
N ALA A 157 -26.33 18.70 -11.67
CA ALA A 157 -26.45 17.82 -10.51
C ALA A 157 -26.38 16.32 -10.92
N VAL A 158 -27.06 15.93 -12.00
CA VAL A 158 -27.04 14.55 -12.50
C VAL A 158 -25.64 14.16 -12.96
N VAL A 159 -24.94 15.04 -13.68
CA VAL A 159 -23.56 14.77 -14.16
C VAL A 159 -22.59 14.60 -12.98
N LEU A 160 -22.66 15.49 -11.99
CA LEU A 160 -21.82 15.37 -10.78
C LEU A 160 -22.18 14.13 -9.97
N GLY A 161 -23.45 13.86 -9.72
CA GLY A 161 -23.90 12.66 -9.03
C GLY A 161 -23.50 11.37 -9.75
N ALA A 162 -23.56 11.34 -11.07
CA ALA A 162 -23.06 10.23 -11.88
C ALA A 162 -21.53 10.07 -11.74
N ALA A 163 -20.77 11.17 -11.80
CA ALA A 163 -19.32 11.15 -11.63
C ALA A 163 -18.91 10.61 -10.23
N ILE A 164 -19.61 11.01 -9.18
CA ILE A 164 -19.42 10.51 -7.81
C ILE A 164 -19.69 9.00 -7.75
N THR A 165 -20.82 8.57 -8.30
CA THR A 165 -21.25 7.17 -8.26
C THR A 165 -20.28 6.27 -9.02
N ILE A 166 -19.91 6.66 -10.24
CA ILE A 166 -18.94 5.94 -11.07
C ILE A 166 -17.57 5.92 -10.37
N GLY A 167 -17.12 7.06 -9.84
CA GLY A 167 -15.84 7.17 -9.14
C GLY A 167 -15.78 6.29 -7.89
N ALA A 168 -16.84 6.23 -7.10
CA ALA A 168 -16.92 5.36 -5.93
C ALA A 168 -16.85 3.87 -6.32
N ARG A 169 -17.57 3.46 -7.37
CA ARG A 169 -17.51 2.09 -7.92
C ARG A 169 -16.13 1.73 -8.46
N GLN A 170 -15.50 2.68 -9.15
CA GLN A 170 -14.13 2.51 -9.66
C GLN A 170 -13.14 2.29 -8.52
N ALA A 171 -13.24 3.06 -7.43
CA ALA A 171 -12.39 2.91 -6.26
C ALA A 171 -12.55 1.53 -5.61
N ASP A 172 -13.79 1.03 -5.48
CA ASP A 172 -14.07 -0.32 -4.97
C ASP A 172 -13.44 -1.40 -5.88
N PHE A 173 -13.62 -1.27 -7.20
CA PHE A 173 -13.05 -2.20 -8.18
C PHE A 173 -11.53 -2.24 -8.14
N HIS A 174 -10.86 -1.07 -8.07
CA HIS A 174 -9.40 -1.02 -7.94
C HIS A 174 -8.89 -1.64 -6.63
N GLN A 175 -9.64 -1.49 -5.54
CA GLN A 175 -9.29 -2.09 -4.27
C GLN A 175 -9.41 -3.61 -4.30
N GLU A 176 -10.49 -4.13 -4.89
CA GLU A 176 -10.71 -5.56 -5.06
C GLU A 176 -9.66 -6.18 -6.00
N TRP A 177 -9.39 -5.55 -7.13
CA TRP A 177 -8.36 -5.98 -8.07
C TRP A 177 -6.97 -6.06 -7.43
N ARG A 178 -6.63 -5.06 -6.58
CA ARG A 178 -5.37 -5.09 -5.81
C ARG A 178 -5.33 -6.23 -4.81
N ARG A 179 -6.45 -6.53 -4.15
CA ARG A 179 -6.55 -7.69 -3.25
C ARG A 179 -6.36 -9.00 -4.00
N GLN A 180 -6.99 -9.15 -5.16
CA GLN A 180 -6.84 -10.35 -5.98
C GLN A 180 -5.40 -10.54 -6.46
N LEU A 181 -4.74 -9.48 -6.92
CA LEU A 181 -3.31 -9.54 -7.30
C LEU A 181 -2.43 -9.91 -6.10
N ALA A 182 -2.68 -9.37 -4.92
CA ALA A 182 -1.97 -9.75 -3.69
C ALA A 182 -2.25 -11.22 -3.31
N HIS A 183 -3.48 -11.70 -3.52
CA HIS A 183 -3.84 -13.11 -3.31
C HIS A 183 -3.12 -14.08 -4.26
N HIS A 184 -2.75 -13.63 -5.47
CA HIS A 184 -1.97 -14.44 -6.42
C HIS A 184 -0.46 -14.35 -6.20
N SER A 185 0.01 -13.43 -5.37
CA SER A 185 1.43 -13.36 -5.00
C SER A 185 1.83 -14.58 -4.17
N LEU A 186 2.97 -15.17 -4.48
CA LEU A 186 3.61 -16.23 -3.70
C LEU A 186 4.66 -15.71 -2.74
N THR A 187 4.85 -14.39 -2.69
CA THR A 187 5.85 -13.74 -1.85
C THR A 187 5.21 -12.81 -0.82
N ASP A 188 5.88 -12.66 0.32
CA ASP A 188 5.55 -11.68 1.36
C ASP A 188 5.98 -10.28 0.92
N PRO A 189 5.09 -9.29 0.94
CA PRO A 189 5.38 -7.97 0.41
C PRO A 189 6.37 -7.15 1.26
N LEU A 190 6.62 -7.52 2.51
CA LEU A 190 7.54 -6.83 3.39
C LEU A 190 8.97 -7.34 3.23
N THR A 191 9.15 -8.65 3.28
CA THR A 191 10.47 -9.30 3.33
C THR A 191 10.95 -9.78 1.96
N GLY A 192 10.06 -9.92 0.97
CA GLY A 192 10.36 -10.49 -0.35
C GLY A 192 10.51 -12.02 -0.35
N LEU A 193 10.47 -12.66 0.81
CA LEU A 193 10.48 -14.12 0.96
C LEU A 193 9.18 -14.74 0.40
N LEU A 194 9.11 -16.07 0.31
CA LEU A 194 7.84 -16.74 0.07
C LEU A 194 6.85 -16.37 1.19
N ASN A 195 5.58 -16.21 0.85
CA ASN A 195 4.51 -16.18 1.83
C ASN A 195 4.05 -17.62 2.15
N ARG A 196 3.10 -17.81 3.06
CA ARG A 196 2.55 -19.13 3.40
C ARG A 196 2.15 -19.94 2.17
N ARG A 197 1.48 -19.34 1.20
CA ARG A 197 1.04 -20.02 -0.04
C ARG A 197 2.22 -20.40 -0.93
N GLY A 198 3.21 -19.50 -1.07
CA GLY A 198 4.44 -19.78 -1.82
C GLY A 198 5.23 -20.91 -1.18
N PHE A 199 5.25 -20.95 0.14
CA PHE A 199 5.88 -22.03 0.90
C PHE A 199 5.17 -23.38 0.71
N GLU A 200 3.85 -23.42 0.87
CA GLU A 200 3.06 -24.62 0.61
C GLU A 200 3.20 -25.11 -0.85
N ALA A 201 3.25 -24.16 -1.81
CA ALA A 201 3.50 -24.49 -3.21
C ALA A 201 4.92 -24.99 -3.50
N SER A 202 5.88 -24.81 -2.61
CA SER A 202 7.24 -25.35 -2.73
C SER A 202 7.32 -26.84 -2.36
N TRP A 203 6.36 -27.35 -1.58
CA TRP A 203 6.32 -28.75 -1.12
C TRP A 203 6.32 -29.79 -2.26
N PRO A 204 5.53 -29.68 -3.34
CA PRO A 204 5.54 -30.64 -4.43
C PRO A 204 6.88 -30.83 -5.13
N ARG A 205 7.76 -29.80 -5.06
CA ARG A 205 9.12 -29.87 -5.64
C ARG A 205 10.04 -30.79 -4.83
N VAL A 206 9.66 -31.07 -3.60
CA VAL A 206 10.40 -31.89 -2.65
C VAL A 206 9.94 -33.35 -2.69
N SER A 207 8.73 -33.60 -3.22
CA SER A 207 8.18 -34.96 -3.32
C SER A 207 8.95 -35.78 -4.34
N SER A 208 9.48 -36.93 -3.91
CA SER A 208 10.29 -37.82 -4.77
C SER A 208 9.47 -38.49 -5.89
N PRO A 209 9.94 -38.52 -7.13
CA PRO A 209 9.35 -39.36 -8.17
C PRO A 209 9.43 -40.83 -7.76
N GLY A 210 8.28 -41.50 -7.62
CA GLY A 210 8.25 -42.95 -7.32
C GLY A 210 7.59 -43.32 -6.00
N GLY A 211 7.00 -42.37 -5.26
CA GLY A 211 6.17 -42.64 -4.07
C GLY A 211 6.94 -42.94 -2.78
N ALA A 212 8.25 -42.80 -2.76
CA ALA A 212 9.01 -42.79 -1.52
C ALA A 212 8.78 -41.48 -0.75
N ALA A 213 8.70 -41.54 0.58
CA ALA A 213 8.61 -40.35 1.41
C ALA A 213 9.81 -39.42 1.15
N PRO A 214 9.60 -38.11 0.91
CA PRO A 214 10.69 -37.19 0.60
C PRO A 214 11.62 -37.06 1.81
N ARG A 215 12.93 -36.98 1.57
CA ARG A 215 13.88 -36.55 2.61
C ARG A 215 13.83 -35.04 2.66
N VAL A 216 13.25 -34.49 3.69
CA VAL A 216 13.11 -33.05 3.86
C VAL A 216 13.06 -32.69 5.33
N THR A 217 13.65 -31.57 5.70
CA THR A 217 13.50 -30.99 7.03
C THR A 217 12.78 -29.66 6.94
N LEU A 218 11.76 -29.50 7.76
CA LEU A 218 11.04 -28.25 8.02
C LEU A 218 11.62 -27.63 9.29
N VAL A 219 11.97 -26.34 9.25
CA VAL A 219 12.34 -25.55 10.43
C VAL A 219 11.35 -24.39 10.54
N LEU A 220 10.68 -24.28 11.69
CA LEU A 220 9.84 -23.14 12.05
C LEU A 220 10.59 -22.22 12.99
N ILE A 221 10.42 -20.92 12.82
CA ILE A 221 11.12 -19.88 13.56
C ILE A 221 10.09 -18.82 13.96
N ASP A 222 10.12 -18.38 15.21
CA ASP A 222 9.24 -17.32 15.73
C ASP A 222 10.09 -16.33 16.55
N LEU A 223 9.87 -15.04 16.32
CA LEU A 223 10.61 -13.99 17.02
C LEU A 223 10.02 -13.76 18.40
N ASP A 224 10.80 -14.01 19.42
CA ASP A 224 10.37 -13.83 20.81
C ASP A 224 10.17 -12.34 21.13
N LEU A 225 9.07 -12.03 21.83
CA LEU A 225 8.73 -10.68 22.30
C LEU A 225 8.64 -9.62 21.18
N PHE A 226 8.41 -10.01 19.92
CA PHE A 226 8.34 -9.09 18.80
C PHE A 226 7.28 -7.99 18.98
N LYS A 227 6.14 -8.30 19.61
CA LYS A 227 5.14 -7.28 19.95
C LYS A 227 5.71 -6.23 20.91
N GLY A 228 6.43 -6.66 21.97
CA GLY A 228 7.08 -5.74 22.90
C GLY A 228 8.15 -4.88 22.22
N TYR A 229 8.88 -5.44 21.27
CA TYR A 229 9.82 -4.68 20.44
C TYR A 229 9.12 -3.57 19.66
N ASN A 230 7.98 -3.87 19.04
CA ASN A 230 7.16 -2.89 18.32
C ASN A 230 6.60 -1.79 19.24
N ASP A 231 6.18 -2.17 20.45
CA ASP A 231 5.61 -1.23 21.43
C ASP A 231 6.66 -0.22 21.90
N VAL A 232 7.94 -0.63 21.99
CA VAL A 232 9.06 0.23 22.42
C VAL A 232 9.65 1.03 21.26
N HIS A 233 9.87 0.41 20.10
CA HIS A 233 10.64 1.00 18.99
C HIS A 233 9.75 1.48 17.82
N GLY A 234 8.46 1.19 17.86
CA GLY A 234 7.50 1.50 16.80
C GLY A 234 7.49 0.46 15.66
N HIS A 235 6.38 0.40 14.94
CA HIS A 235 6.15 -0.59 13.88
C HIS A 235 7.17 -0.51 12.73
N HIS A 236 7.73 0.67 12.45
CA HIS A 236 8.77 0.80 11.41
C HIS A 236 10.06 0.06 11.78
N ALA A 237 10.46 0.14 13.05
CA ALA A 237 11.63 -0.59 13.53
C ALA A 237 11.38 -2.11 13.52
N GLY A 238 10.14 -2.55 13.82
CA GLY A 238 9.74 -3.94 13.68
C GLY A 238 9.75 -4.44 12.24
N ASP A 239 9.26 -3.63 11.31
CA ASP A 239 9.33 -3.92 9.87
C ASP A 239 10.79 -4.09 9.39
N ASP A 240 11.69 -3.20 9.83
CA ASP A 240 13.13 -3.28 9.51
C ASP A 240 13.77 -4.53 10.13
N LEU A 241 13.37 -4.93 11.33
CA LEU A 241 13.82 -6.17 11.97
C LEU A 241 13.37 -7.40 11.18
N LEU A 242 12.11 -7.45 10.75
CA LEU A 242 11.57 -8.55 9.93
C LEU A 242 12.29 -8.66 8.58
N CYS A 243 12.58 -7.54 7.92
CA CYS A 243 13.36 -7.52 6.68
C CYS A 243 14.79 -8.02 6.91
N TRP A 244 15.41 -7.62 8.00
CA TRP A 244 16.76 -8.09 8.38
C TRP A 244 16.77 -9.59 8.66
N VAL A 245 15.81 -10.11 9.46
CA VAL A 245 15.66 -11.56 9.71
C VAL A 245 15.51 -12.33 8.39
N GLY A 246 14.63 -11.86 7.50
CA GLY A 246 14.44 -12.47 6.19
C GLY A 246 15.74 -12.56 5.38
N SER A 247 16.55 -11.51 5.39
CA SER A 247 17.86 -11.46 4.71
C SER A 247 18.85 -12.43 5.32
N GLU A 248 18.92 -12.52 6.67
CA GLU A 248 19.81 -13.45 7.36
C GLU A 248 19.44 -14.91 7.10
N LEU A 249 18.14 -15.22 7.11
CA LEU A 249 17.64 -16.58 6.77
C LEU A 249 17.99 -16.95 5.33
N GLN A 250 17.75 -16.04 4.39
CA GLN A 250 18.04 -16.28 2.97
C GLN A 250 19.56 -16.44 2.75
N GLY A 251 20.39 -15.72 3.47
CA GLY A 251 21.85 -15.86 3.44
C GLY A 251 22.38 -17.10 4.18
N ALA A 252 21.56 -17.75 5.01
CA ALA A 252 21.91 -18.97 5.73
C ALA A 252 21.65 -20.25 4.93
N VAL A 253 20.78 -20.23 3.93
CA VAL A 253 20.32 -21.41 3.17
C VAL A 253 20.92 -21.47 1.78
N ARG A 254 20.73 -22.61 1.10
CA ARG A 254 21.13 -22.83 -0.29
C ARG A 254 20.06 -22.31 -1.25
N GLU A 255 20.38 -22.16 -2.52
CA GLU A 255 19.43 -21.74 -3.56
C GLU A 255 18.27 -22.75 -3.76
N THR A 256 18.52 -24.03 -3.46
CA THR A 256 17.54 -25.11 -3.50
C THR A 256 16.56 -25.09 -2.33
N ASP A 257 16.91 -24.44 -1.25
CA ASP A 257 16.09 -24.37 -0.04
C ASP A 257 15.02 -23.28 -0.19
N SER A 258 13.92 -23.43 0.53
CA SER A 258 12.84 -22.43 0.51
C SER A 258 12.75 -21.72 1.84
N VAL A 259 12.74 -20.39 1.81
CA VAL A 259 12.54 -19.54 2.98
C VAL A 259 11.25 -18.75 2.83
N ALA A 260 10.43 -18.73 3.85
CA ALA A 260 9.14 -18.05 3.86
C ALA A 260 8.90 -17.28 5.16
N ARG A 261 8.08 -16.24 5.03
CA ARG A 261 7.41 -15.62 6.17
C ARG A 261 5.95 -16.06 6.15
N ILE A 262 5.56 -16.87 7.14
CA ILE A 262 4.27 -17.55 7.18
C ILE A 262 3.24 -16.89 8.11
N GLY A 263 3.70 -15.97 8.96
CA GLY A 263 2.90 -15.22 9.91
C GLY A 263 3.45 -13.81 10.13
N GLY A 264 2.99 -13.13 11.18
CA GLY A 264 3.46 -11.79 11.55
C GLY A 264 4.95 -11.75 11.87
N ASP A 265 5.37 -12.59 12.79
CA ASP A 265 6.73 -12.79 13.30
C ASP A 265 7.24 -14.23 13.11
N GLU A 266 6.51 -15.03 12.32
CA GLU A 266 6.78 -16.43 12.05
C GLU A 266 7.45 -16.63 10.70
N PHE A 267 8.54 -17.39 10.67
CA PHE A 267 9.26 -17.79 9.46
C PHE A 267 9.33 -19.32 9.35
N ALA A 268 9.51 -19.81 8.13
CA ALA A 268 9.70 -21.22 7.85
C ALA A 268 10.83 -21.43 6.85
N VAL A 269 11.60 -22.49 7.04
CA VAL A 269 12.62 -22.95 6.11
C VAL A 269 12.34 -24.41 5.74
N LEU A 270 12.35 -24.71 4.45
CA LEU A 270 12.20 -26.05 3.92
C LEU A 270 13.51 -26.47 3.25
N LEU A 271 14.07 -27.59 3.70
CA LEU A 271 15.37 -28.12 3.31
C LEU A 271 15.18 -29.43 2.53
N PRO A 272 15.13 -29.40 1.21
CA PRO A 272 15.08 -30.60 0.38
C PRO A 272 16.33 -31.46 0.58
N ASP A 273 16.18 -32.79 0.40
CA ASP A 273 17.24 -33.80 0.50
C ASP A 273 18.05 -33.76 1.80
N THR A 274 17.42 -33.26 2.89
CA THR A 274 18.06 -33.04 4.19
C THR A 274 17.30 -33.81 5.28
N ASP A 275 17.99 -34.66 6.02
CA ASP A 275 17.45 -35.34 7.21
C ASP A 275 17.76 -34.55 8.50
N ALA A 276 17.19 -35.00 9.62
CA ALA A 276 17.32 -34.33 10.92
C ALA A 276 18.80 -34.09 11.32
N ARG A 277 19.67 -35.05 11.09
CA ARG A 277 21.12 -34.94 11.44
C ARG A 277 21.83 -33.92 10.55
N SER A 278 21.51 -33.93 9.26
CA SER A 278 22.10 -33.01 8.28
C SER A 278 21.60 -31.58 8.41
N ALA A 279 20.44 -31.37 9.05
CA ALA A 279 19.86 -30.06 9.32
C ALA A 279 20.53 -29.34 10.50
N VAL A 280 21.13 -30.07 11.45
CA VAL A 280 21.71 -29.47 12.68
C VAL A 280 22.68 -28.31 12.39
N PRO A 281 23.67 -28.42 11.48
CA PRO A 281 24.58 -27.30 11.22
C PRO A 281 23.90 -26.07 10.63
N LEU A 282 22.77 -26.25 9.95
CA LEU A 282 21.99 -25.13 9.44
C LEU A 282 21.21 -24.46 10.56
N VAL A 283 20.58 -25.25 11.43
CA VAL A 283 19.84 -24.71 12.58
C VAL A 283 20.78 -23.91 13.47
N GLU A 284 21.96 -24.44 13.82
CA GLU A 284 23.01 -23.74 14.58
C GLU A 284 23.43 -22.42 13.89
N ARG A 285 23.59 -22.45 12.58
CA ARG A 285 23.93 -21.24 11.81
C ARG A 285 22.82 -20.20 11.85
N ILE A 286 21.55 -20.60 11.79
CA ILE A 286 20.40 -19.70 11.92
C ILE A 286 20.39 -19.09 13.33
N GLU A 287 20.55 -19.90 14.38
CA GLU A 287 20.61 -19.45 15.76
C GLU A 287 21.73 -18.43 15.97
N GLU A 288 22.93 -18.71 15.46
CA GLU A 288 24.07 -17.79 15.56
C GLU A 288 23.81 -16.46 14.85
N ARG A 289 23.21 -16.50 13.65
CA ARG A 289 22.95 -15.30 12.86
C ARG A 289 21.87 -14.43 13.48
N LEU A 290 20.74 -15.02 13.88
CA LEU A 290 19.61 -14.30 14.44
C LEU A 290 19.83 -13.88 15.89
N GLY A 291 20.47 -14.73 16.70
CA GLY A 291 20.73 -14.49 18.11
C GLY A 291 21.54 -13.22 18.40
N ARG A 292 22.25 -12.70 17.40
CA ARG A 292 22.98 -11.43 17.48
C ARG A 292 22.06 -10.21 17.65
N ARG A 293 20.80 -10.28 17.16
CA ARG A 293 19.91 -9.12 17.12
C ARG A 293 18.45 -9.41 17.44
N ALA A 294 18.00 -10.62 17.20
CA ALA A 294 16.59 -11.00 17.36
C ALA A 294 16.47 -12.27 18.21
N PRO A 295 16.03 -12.18 19.48
CA PRO A 295 15.63 -13.34 20.26
C PRO A 295 14.55 -14.11 19.49
N HIS A 296 14.71 -15.44 19.43
CA HIS A 296 13.82 -16.30 18.66
C HIS A 296 13.77 -17.71 19.23
N SER A 297 12.72 -18.42 18.90
CA SER A 297 12.56 -19.85 19.20
C SER A 297 12.46 -20.63 17.90
N LEU A 298 12.99 -21.85 17.88
CA LEU A 298 13.05 -22.74 16.73
C LEU A 298 12.39 -24.06 17.03
N GLY A 299 11.76 -24.65 15.99
CA GLY A 299 11.28 -26.03 16.02
C GLY A 299 11.55 -26.71 14.69
N ALA A 300 11.98 -27.95 14.68
CA ALA A 300 12.31 -28.69 13.46
C ALA A 300 11.61 -30.05 13.43
N ALA A 301 11.25 -30.49 12.21
CA ALA A 301 10.71 -31.82 11.93
C ALA A 301 11.23 -32.33 10.59
N SER A 302 11.50 -33.62 10.50
CA SER A 302 12.13 -34.24 9.33
C SER A 302 11.33 -35.45 8.80
N SER A 303 11.09 -35.46 7.50
CA SER A 303 10.55 -36.63 6.79
C SER A 303 11.70 -37.60 6.45
N PRO A 304 11.49 -38.91 6.56
CA PRO A 304 10.24 -39.59 6.89
C PRO A 304 10.01 -39.84 8.40
N VAL A 305 10.91 -39.43 9.28
CA VAL A 305 10.92 -39.79 10.71
C VAL A 305 9.69 -39.21 11.45
N ASP A 306 9.38 -37.94 11.20
CA ASP A 306 8.32 -37.20 11.87
C ASP A 306 7.02 -37.16 11.06
N GLY A 307 7.01 -37.76 9.88
CA GLY A 307 5.87 -37.83 8.97
C GLY A 307 6.28 -37.73 7.52
N SER A 308 5.33 -37.91 6.59
CA SER A 308 5.55 -37.82 5.16
C SER A 308 4.83 -36.65 4.49
N GLU A 309 3.94 -36.00 5.23
CA GLU A 309 3.10 -34.88 4.76
C GLU A 309 3.51 -33.58 5.44
N LEU A 310 3.41 -32.47 4.71
CA LEU A 310 3.77 -31.15 5.21
C LEU A 310 3.04 -30.81 6.51
N GLU A 311 1.76 -31.13 6.61
CA GLU A 311 0.93 -30.85 7.79
C GLU A 311 1.41 -31.61 9.05
N GLN A 312 1.90 -32.84 8.86
CA GLN A 312 2.49 -33.63 9.97
C GLN A 312 3.77 -32.97 10.48
N LEU A 313 4.65 -32.55 9.57
CA LEU A 313 5.89 -31.87 9.90
C LEU A 313 5.61 -30.52 10.58
N TYR A 314 4.63 -29.76 10.09
CA TYR A 314 4.21 -28.53 10.75
C TYR A 314 3.83 -28.75 12.22
N ARG A 315 2.99 -29.75 12.48
CA ARG A 315 2.52 -30.03 13.83
C ARG A 315 3.66 -30.39 14.81
N ILE A 316 4.64 -31.16 14.33
CA ILE A 316 5.78 -31.60 15.16
C ILE A 316 6.78 -30.47 15.35
N ALA A 317 7.10 -29.72 14.29
CA ALA A 317 7.96 -28.54 14.38
C ALA A 317 7.36 -27.47 15.30
N ASP A 318 6.04 -27.22 15.22
CA ASP A 318 5.34 -26.27 16.10
C ASP A 318 5.37 -26.69 17.57
N ALA A 319 5.18 -27.98 17.85
CA ALA A 319 5.33 -28.52 19.19
C ALA A 319 6.75 -28.31 19.77
N GLY A 320 7.79 -28.51 18.94
CA GLY A 320 9.19 -28.25 19.29
C GLY A 320 9.45 -26.76 19.54
N LEU A 321 8.91 -25.90 18.69
CA LEU A 321 9.02 -24.45 18.82
C LEU A 321 8.35 -23.97 20.13
N TYR A 322 7.18 -24.50 20.45
CA TYR A 322 6.47 -24.14 21.68
C TYR A 322 7.25 -24.57 22.95
N ALA A 323 7.88 -25.75 22.94
CA ALA A 323 8.74 -26.21 24.04
C ALA A 323 9.94 -25.27 24.25
N ASN A 324 10.63 -24.89 23.19
CA ASN A 324 11.75 -23.95 23.25
C ASN A 324 11.33 -22.55 23.73
N LYS A 325 10.16 -22.06 23.33
CA LYS A 325 9.61 -20.80 23.87
C LYS A 325 9.40 -20.82 25.37
N PHE A 326 8.99 -21.96 25.91
CA PHE A 326 8.76 -22.09 27.36
C PHE A 326 10.07 -22.08 28.13
N GLU A 327 11.12 -22.73 27.62
CA GLU A 327 12.45 -22.76 28.22
C GLU A 327 13.10 -21.37 28.19
N SER A 328 13.05 -20.67 27.05
CA SER A 328 13.60 -19.32 26.90
C SER A 328 12.94 -18.30 27.84
N ARG A 329 11.63 -18.38 28.01
CA ARG A 329 10.88 -17.52 28.96
C ARG A 329 11.19 -17.82 30.40
N SER A 330 11.38 -19.08 30.74
CA SER A 330 11.74 -19.51 32.12
C SER A 330 13.16 -19.08 32.48
N ALA A 331 14.09 -19.12 31.53
CA ALA A 331 15.47 -18.66 31.72
C ALA A 331 15.57 -17.12 31.82
N ALA A 332 14.68 -16.37 31.18
CA ALA A 332 14.65 -14.90 31.26
C ALA A 332 13.96 -14.36 32.52
N ALA A 333 13.25 -15.22 33.26
CA ALA A 333 12.55 -14.87 34.51
C ALA A 333 13.37 -15.15 35.80
N LEU A 334 14.55 -15.75 35.67
CA LEU A 334 15.54 -16.00 36.72
C LEU A 334 16.67 -14.98 36.68
#